data_55aabed4ad4be8f2a5f0c36a10282728
#
_entry.id   55aabed4ad4be8f2a5f0c36a10282728
#
_cell.length_a   1.000
_cell.length_b   1.000
_cell.length_c   1.000
_cell.angle_alpha   90.00
_cell.angle_beta   90.00
_cell.angle_gamma   90.00
#
_symmetry.space_group_name_H-M   'P 1'
#
loop_
_entity.id
_entity.type
_entity.pdbx_description
1 polymer ?
#
loop_
_entity_poly.entity_id
_entity_poly.type
_entity_poly.pdbx_seq_one_letter_code
_entity_poly.pdbx_strand_id
1 'polypeptide(L)'
;LEFATENLPDKWDEAYTHRATKGTAFAYLSEAYLIMKDYENALKAGLEVEKFDYELLDDPGRVFHIEEENSKEIIFSVGIAEGIDKYRRELYFGSKEDLGGDLGHLMRGDTYSADYFYPSKEFVDFFQVIDGKSIKDNSPYFDASQAWKNRDPRFDGTFFTIMDEVVTTTGKKMNWRDEWLVNTPTGYDIQKRGVWYGEESWTQRVDVHLMRLPRVYLHIAEAYALQANPDFEKCSEYVEKVRSRARRFALAHPDKYIPEGLDESKVLPPFVIDSKESAMEAINYESRVEFFTEDVIRYFDLKRWGTLAEEWSRVGDFIWEDKLYNLPYPAAELSANPNLKQNHIGWGN
;
A
#
# COMPACT_ATOMS: atom_id res chain seq x y z
N LEU A 1 7.49 15.96 -16.59
CA LEU A 1 6.17 15.30 -16.62
C LEU A 1 5.20 16.03 -17.54
N GLU A 2 5.10 17.38 -17.53
CA GLU A 2 4.21 18.15 -18.42
C GLU A 2 4.45 17.78 -19.91
N PHE A 3 5.69 17.78 -20.37
CA PHE A 3 6.02 17.30 -21.71
C PHE A 3 5.50 15.87 -21.99
N ALA A 4 5.54 14.99 -20.99
CA ALA A 4 5.05 13.62 -21.12
C ALA A 4 3.53 13.57 -21.27
N THR A 5 2.78 14.44 -20.57
CA THR A 5 1.31 14.52 -20.73
C THR A 5 0.87 14.97 -22.12
N GLU A 6 1.71 15.70 -22.84
CA GLU A 6 1.42 16.16 -24.19
C GLU A 6 1.80 15.13 -25.27
N ASN A 7 2.83 14.30 -25.01
CA ASN A 7 3.48 13.50 -26.04
C ASN A 7 3.29 11.99 -25.91
N LEU A 8 2.91 11.48 -24.74
CA LEU A 8 2.63 10.05 -24.58
C LEU A 8 1.26 9.67 -25.14
N PRO A 9 1.10 8.45 -25.65
CA PRO A 9 -0.20 7.94 -26.07
C PRO A 9 -1.09 7.61 -24.86
N ASP A 10 -2.40 7.57 -25.09
CA ASP A 10 -3.38 7.16 -24.08
C ASP A 10 -3.24 5.68 -23.75
N LYS A 11 -2.86 4.86 -24.73
CA LYS A 11 -2.65 3.42 -24.62
C LYS A 11 -1.57 2.95 -25.59
N TRP A 12 -0.78 1.96 -25.19
CA TRP A 12 0.15 1.25 -26.06
C TRP A 12 -0.48 -0.03 -26.61
N ASP A 13 0.10 -0.56 -27.68
CA ASP A 13 -0.23 -1.89 -28.17
C ASP A 13 0.12 -2.95 -27.10
N GLU A 14 -0.54 -4.11 -27.13
CA GLU A 14 -0.37 -5.19 -26.15
C GLU A 14 1.09 -5.62 -25.95
N ALA A 15 1.94 -5.53 -26.98
CA ALA A 15 3.36 -5.83 -26.87
C ALA A 15 4.16 -4.82 -25.99
N TYR A 16 3.54 -3.73 -25.57
CA TYR A 16 4.18 -2.62 -24.86
C TYR A 16 3.40 -2.16 -23.62
N THR A 17 2.66 -3.04 -22.98
CA THR A 17 1.74 -2.74 -21.86
C THR A 17 2.41 -2.06 -20.66
N HIS A 18 3.70 -2.35 -20.41
CA HIS A 18 4.43 -1.77 -19.27
C HIS A 18 5.12 -0.43 -19.58
N ARG A 19 4.85 0.19 -20.73
CA ARG A 19 5.34 1.53 -21.02
C ARG A 19 4.42 2.58 -20.41
N ALA A 20 5.02 3.67 -19.93
CA ALA A 20 4.27 4.80 -19.42
C ALA A 20 3.29 5.34 -20.47
N THR A 21 2.07 5.62 -20.05
CA THR A 21 1.01 6.23 -20.85
C THR A 21 0.82 7.69 -20.46
N LYS A 22 -0.04 8.41 -21.16
CA LYS A 22 -0.46 9.75 -20.77
C LYS A 22 -1.11 9.76 -19.38
N GLY A 23 -1.95 8.77 -19.07
CA GLY A 23 -2.54 8.60 -17.74
C GLY A 23 -1.48 8.41 -16.65
N THR A 24 -0.43 7.62 -16.92
CA THR A 24 0.74 7.50 -16.03
C THR A 24 1.41 8.86 -15.78
N ALA A 25 1.61 9.67 -16.84
CA ALA A 25 2.24 10.97 -16.72
C ALA A 25 1.42 11.93 -15.85
N PHE A 26 0.10 11.96 -15.99
CA PHE A 26 -0.80 12.77 -15.16
C PHE A 26 -0.82 12.30 -13.69
N ALA A 27 -0.83 10.99 -13.44
CA ALA A 27 -0.80 10.45 -12.09
C ALA A 27 0.47 10.88 -11.32
N TYR A 28 1.64 10.74 -11.95
CA TYR A 28 2.89 11.22 -11.36
C TYR A 28 3.02 12.74 -11.33
N LEU A 29 2.39 13.46 -12.25
CA LEU A 29 2.35 14.91 -12.20
C LEU A 29 1.54 15.41 -11.01
N SER A 30 0.41 14.76 -10.72
CA SER A 30 -0.37 15.03 -9.51
C SER A 30 0.47 14.81 -8.24
N GLU A 31 1.17 13.69 -8.14
CA GLU A 31 2.06 13.40 -7.02
C GLU A 31 3.19 14.43 -6.88
N ALA A 32 3.83 14.79 -7.98
CA ALA A 32 4.90 15.80 -7.98
C ALA A 32 4.41 17.15 -7.45
N TYR A 33 3.23 17.60 -7.87
CA TYR A 33 2.63 18.82 -7.36
C TYR A 33 2.25 18.73 -5.88
N LEU A 34 1.79 17.58 -5.39
CA LEU A 34 1.57 17.38 -3.94
C LEU A 34 2.88 17.51 -3.14
N ILE A 35 3.97 16.94 -3.64
CA ILE A 35 5.29 17.09 -3.02
C ILE A 35 5.72 18.56 -2.98
N MET A 36 5.42 19.32 -4.02
CA MET A 36 5.66 20.76 -4.10
C MET A 36 4.65 21.61 -3.30
N LYS A 37 3.61 20.99 -2.74
CA LYS A 37 2.47 21.65 -2.06
C LYS A 37 1.69 22.59 -2.98
N ASP A 38 1.73 22.32 -4.27
CA ASP A 38 0.92 22.99 -5.30
C ASP A 38 -0.39 22.22 -5.49
N TYR A 39 -1.29 22.36 -4.54
CA TYR A 39 -2.53 21.58 -4.47
C TYR A 39 -3.48 21.87 -5.64
N GLU A 40 -3.48 23.07 -6.19
CA GLU A 40 -4.32 23.42 -7.32
C GLU A 40 -3.90 22.67 -8.60
N ASN A 41 -2.61 22.62 -8.88
CA ASN A 41 -2.12 21.88 -10.05
C ASN A 41 -2.11 20.36 -9.79
N ALA A 42 -1.90 19.91 -8.54
CA ALA A 42 -2.07 18.51 -8.16
C ALA A 42 -3.49 18.02 -8.45
N LEU A 43 -4.50 18.82 -8.06
CA LEU A 43 -5.91 18.54 -8.33
C LEU A 43 -6.19 18.45 -9.83
N LYS A 44 -5.76 19.46 -10.62
CA LYS A 44 -5.95 19.45 -12.07
C LYS A 44 -5.36 18.21 -12.72
N ALA A 45 -4.12 17.86 -12.36
CA ALA A 45 -3.45 16.69 -12.91
C ALA A 45 -4.14 15.38 -12.49
N GLY A 46 -4.55 15.27 -11.23
CA GLY A 46 -5.28 14.10 -10.74
C GLY A 46 -6.61 13.86 -11.47
N LEU A 47 -7.39 14.92 -11.65
CA LEU A 47 -8.68 14.86 -12.37
C LEU A 47 -8.52 14.48 -13.86
N GLU A 48 -7.39 14.79 -14.49
CA GLU A 48 -7.11 14.32 -15.87
C GLU A 48 -7.02 12.80 -15.93
N VAL A 49 -6.56 12.11 -14.87
CA VAL A 49 -6.45 10.65 -14.85
C VAL A 49 -7.82 9.97 -14.98
N GLU A 50 -8.89 10.59 -14.47
CA GLU A 50 -10.26 10.05 -14.56
C GLU A 50 -10.83 10.03 -15.99
N LYS A 51 -10.16 10.67 -16.95
CA LYS A 51 -10.57 10.62 -18.37
C LYS A 51 -10.11 9.36 -19.08
N PHE A 52 -9.25 8.57 -18.46
CA PHE A 52 -8.75 7.30 -18.99
C PHE A 52 -9.57 6.13 -18.44
N ASP A 53 -9.46 4.98 -19.10
CA ASP A 53 -10.21 3.76 -18.77
C ASP A 53 -9.59 2.99 -17.58
N TYR A 54 -9.47 3.68 -16.43
CA TYR A 54 -9.05 3.07 -15.18
C TYR A 54 -10.26 2.78 -14.29
N GLU A 55 -10.23 1.64 -13.58
CA GLU A 55 -11.33 1.18 -12.73
C GLU A 55 -10.78 0.40 -11.53
N LEU A 56 -11.38 0.57 -10.36
CA LEU A 56 -11.02 -0.22 -9.18
C LEU A 56 -11.51 -1.65 -9.32
N LEU A 57 -10.67 -2.62 -8.95
CA LEU A 57 -11.12 -3.99 -8.75
C LEU A 57 -12.11 -4.06 -7.57
N ASP A 58 -13.09 -4.95 -7.66
CA ASP A 58 -14.05 -5.14 -6.57
C ASP A 58 -13.40 -5.74 -5.32
N ASP A 59 -12.48 -6.68 -5.51
CA ASP A 59 -11.69 -7.26 -4.41
C ASP A 59 -10.39 -6.48 -4.21
N PRO A 60 -10.24 -5.75 -3.08
CA PRO A 60 -9.04 -4.95 -2.80
C PRO A 60 -7.76 -5.78 -2.61
N GLY A 61 -7.88 -7.08 -2.33
CA GLY A 61 -6.75 -7.99 -2.15
C GLY A 61 -6.19 -8.55 -3.45
N ARG A 62 -6.99 -8.58 -4.52
CA ARG A 62 -6.63 -9.29 -5.76
C ARG A 62 -5.64 -8.58 -6.67
N VAL A 63 -5.46 -7.30 -6.55
CA VAL A 63 -4.61 -6.52 -7.48
C VAL A 63 -3.17 -7.05 -7.60
N PHE A 64 -2.70 -7.80 -6.58
CA PHE A 64 -1.36 -8.40 -6.56
C PHE A 64 -1.34 -9.88 -6.99
N HIS A 65 -2.43 -10.39 -7.52
CA HIS A 65 -2.49 -11.73 -8.10
C HIS A 65 -2.10 -11.68 -9.58
N ILE A 66 -1.46 -12.73 -10.05
CA ILE A 66 -0.95 -12.80 -11.43
C ILE A 66 -2.05 -12.63 -12.48
N GLU A 67 -3.26 -13.05 -12.18
CA GLU A 67 -4.42 -12.92 -13.08
C GLU A 67 -4.85 -11.47 -13.29
N GLU A 68 -4.43 -10.56 -12.38
CA GLU A 68 -4.82 -9.15 -12.38
C GLU A 68 -3.71 -8.18 -12.82
N GLU A 69 -2.57 -8.71 -13.31
CA GLU A 69 -1.40 -7.88 -13.70
C GLU A 69 -1.70 -6.80 -14.74
N ASN A 70 -2.73 -6.99 -15.55
CA ASN A 70 -3.18 -6.01 -16.55
C ASN A 70 -4.56 -5.42 -16.21
N SER A 71 -4.95 -5.45 -14.94
CA SER A 71 -6.23 -4.89 -14.52
C SER A 71 -6.26 -3.37 -14.73
N LYS A 72 -7.47 -2.85 -14.90
CA LYS A 72 -7.70 -1.41 -15.07
C LYS A 72 -7.35 -0.57 -13.84
N GLU A 73 -7.11 -1.19 -12.70
CA GLU A 73 -6.66 -0.49 -11.48
C GLU A 73 -5.20 -0.04 -11.58
N ILE A 74 -4.39 -0.74 -12.37
CA ILE A 74 -2.95 -0.50 -12.48
C ILE A 74 -2.70 0.58 -13.51
N ILE A 75 -2.14 1.71 -13.07
CA ILE A 75 -1.76 2.84 -13.93
C ILE A 75 -0.35 2.68 -14.47
N PHE A 76 0.56 2.13 -13.64
CA PHE A 76 1.93 1.87 -14.04
C PHE A 76 2.54 0.73 -13.25
N SER A 77 3.16 -0.20 -13.96
CA SER A 77 3.89 -1.33 -13.38
C SER A 77 5.21 -1.56 -14.11
N VAL A 78 6.12 -2.25 -13.43
CA VAL A 78 7.32 -2.83 -14.04
C VAL A 78 7.09 -4.29 -14.25
N GLY A 79 7.06 -4.72 -15.51
CA GLY A 79 6.83 -6.10 -15.89
C GLY A 79 7.99 -7.00 -15.51
N ILE A 80 7.70 -8.15 -14.91
CA ILE A 80 8.66 -9.18 -14.60
C ILE A 80 8.49 -10.33 -15.58
N ALA A 81 9.45 -10.51 -16.48
CA ALA A 81 9.39 -11.56 -17.49
C ALA A 81 9.73 -12.93 -16.89
N GLU A 82 8.94 -13.93 -17.27
CA GLU A 82 9.17 -15.33 -16.94
C GLU A 82 10.55 -15.79 -17.46
N GLY A 83 11.30 -16.49 -16.63
CA GLY A 83 12.59 -17.10 -17.00
C GLY A 83 13.81 -16.18 -17.09
N ILE A 84 13.65 -14.85 -16.88
CA ILE A 84 14.77 -13.89 -16.87
C ILE A 84 15.05 -13.38 -15.44
N ASP A 85 14.58 -14.05 -14.51
CA ASP A 85 14.31 -13.72 -13.14
C ASP A 85 15.53 -13.30 -12.30
N LYS A 86 16.68 -13.92 -12.50
CA LYS A 86 17.84 -13.76 -11.61
C LYS A 86 18.47 -12.37 -11.64
N TYR A 87 18.61 -11.75 -12.81
CA TYR A 87 19.27 -10.45 -12.97
C TYR A 87 18.34 -9.26 -12.70
N ARG A 88 17.05 -9.38 -12.97
CA ARG A 88 16.10 -8.28 -12.77
C ARG A 88 15.74 -8.09 -11.31
N ARG A 89 15.72 -9.14 -10.52
CA ARG A 89 15.57 -9.08 -9.08
C ARG A 89 16.68 -8.27 -8.43
N GLU A 90 17.94 -8.52 -8.84
CA GLU A 90 19.11 -7.82 -8.34
C GLU A 90 19.06 -6.31 -8.61
N LEU A 91 18.49 -5.89 -9.72
CA LEU A 91 18.35 -4.48 -10.08
C LEU A 91 17.29 -3.72 -9.25
N TYR A 92 16.24 -4.42 -8.83
CA TYR A 92 15.10 -3.78 -8.17
C TYR A 92 15.18 -3.79 -6.65
N PHE A 93 15.76 -4.83 -6.07
CA PHE A 93 15.77 -5.05 -4.61
C PHE A 93 17.17 -5.16 -4.01
N GLY A 94 18.20 -4.89 -4.74
CA GLY A 94 19.56 -4.58 -4.27
C GLY A 94 20.45 -5.76 -3.94
N SER A 95 20.02 -6.90 -3.46
CA SER A 95 20.91 -8.03 -3.23
C SER A 95 20.31 -9.38 -3.62
N LYS A 96 21.20 -10.25 -4.03
CA LYS A 96 20.91 -11.54 -4.62
C LYS A 96 20.37 -12.56 -3.63
N GLU A 97 20.72 -12.41 -2.38
CA GLU A 97 20.50 -13.42 -1.35
C GLU A 97 19.50 -12.96 -0.30
N ASP A 98 19.44 -11.65 -0.01
CA ASP A 98 18.67 -11.13 1.10
C ASP A 98 17.29 -10.56 0.70
N LEU A 99 17.14 -10.13 -0.55
CA LEU A 99 15.90 -9.55 -1.03
C LEU A 99 15.28 -10.31 -2.20
N GLY A 100 15.86 -11.41 -2.57
CA GLY A 100 15.46 -12.47 -3.53
C GLY A 100 14.40 -12.18 -4.57
N GLY A 101 14.04 -10.96 -4.83
CA GLY A 101 12.97 -10.57 -5.73
C GLY A 101 11.58 -11.04 -5.28
N ASP A 102 11.51 -11.69 -4.17
CA ASP A 102 10.32 -12.28 -3.61
C ASP A 102 10.07 -11.69 -2.22
N LEU A 103 9.39 -10.54 -2.20
CA LEU A 103 8.91 -9.99 -0.93
C LEU A 103 8.02 -10.99 -0.21
N GLY A 104 7.26 -11.79 -0.94
CA GLY A 104 6.49 -12.88 -0.38
C GLY A 104 7.36 -13.95 0.30
N HIS A 105 8.52 -14.28 -0.28
CA HIS A 105 9.46 -15.21 0.35
C HIS A 105 10.09 -14.63 1.63
N LEU A 106 10.43 -13.36 1.63
CA LEU A 106 10.96 -12.66 2.81
C LEU A 106 9.89 -12.42 3.89
N MET A 107 8.64 -12.34 3.48
CA MET A 107 7.49 -12.07 4.35
C MET A 107 6.86 -13.34 4.90
N ARG A 108 7.33 -14.53 4.47
CA ARG A 108 6.82 -15.80 4.95
C ARG A 108 7.67 -16.38 6.06
N GLY A 109 7.02 -16.83 7.11
CA GLY A 109 7.63 -17.63 8.15
C GLY A 109 7.83 -19.10 7.77
N ASP A 110 8.17 -19.43 6.52
CA ASP A 110 8.49 -20.81 6.16
C ASP A 110 9.98 -21.14 6.42
N THR A 111 10.33 -22.40 6.35
CA THR A 111 11.69 -22.89 6.64
C THR A 111 12.77 -22.34 5.71
N TYR A 112 12.39 -21.62 4.68
CA TYR A 112 13.26 -21.02 3.68
C TYR A 112 13.21 -19.49 3.68
N SER A 113 12.26 -18.87 4.39
CA SER A 113 12.18 -17.44 4.58
C SER A 113 12.90 -17.06 5.87
N ALA A 114 13.46 -15.88 5.86
CA ALA A 114 14.30 -15.45 6.97
C ALA A 114 13.50 -14.65 8.03
N ASP A 115 12.17 -14.65 8.00
CA ASP A 115 11.28 -13.89 8.92
C ASP A 115 11.73 -12.44 9.15
N TYR A 116 12.27 -11.79 8.12
CA TYR A 116 12.80 -10.43 8.26
C TYR A 116 11.73 -9.35 8.28
N PHE A 117 10.55 -9.66 7.74
CA PHE A 117 9.46 -8.71 7.64
C PHE A 117 8.17 -9.28 8.19
N TYR A 118 7.73 -8.77 9.30
CA TYR A 118 6.42 -9.04 9.87
C TYR A 118 5.73 -7.72 10.24
N PRO A 119 4.39 -7.69 10.29
CA PRO A 119 3.68 -6.47 10.63
C PRO A 119 3.92 -6.10 12.09
N SER A 120 4.09 -4.82 12.38
CA SER A 120 4.07 -4.36 13.77
C SER A 120 2.69 -4.55 14.38
N LYS A 121 2.64 -4.81 15.69
CA LYS A 121 1.35 -4.90 16.39
C LYS A 121 0.54 -3.60 16.24
N GLU A 122 1.20 -2.48 16.27
CA GLU A 122 0.55 -1.17 16.09
C GLU A 122 -0.15 -1.08 14.73
N PHE A 123 0.47 -1.58 13.65
CA PHE A 123 -0.16 -1.60 12.34
C PHE A 123 -1.31 -2.60 12.24
N VAL A 124 -1.17 -3.80 12.80
CA VAL A 124 -2.27 -4.78 12.86
C VAL A 124 -3.47 -4.20 13.60
N ASP A 125 -3.22 -3.53 14.73
CA ASP A 125 -4.25 -2.90 15.55
C ASP A 125 -4.88 -1.66 14.88
N PHE A 126 -4.20 -1.05 13.90
CA PHE A 126 -4.66 0.15 13.21
C PHE A 126 -5.89 -0.09 12.32
N PHE A 127 -6.04 -1.27 11.76
CA PHE A 127 -7.23 -1.59 10.98
C PHE A 127 -8.49 -1.45 11.83
N GLN A 128 -9.50 -0.79 11.29
CA GLN A 128 -10.79 -0.63 11.96
C GLN A 128 -11.53 -1.97 12.09
N VAL A 129 -12.42 -2.03 13.06
CA VAL A 129 -13.49 -3.02 13.12
C VAL A 129 -14.48 -2.72 11.99
N ILE A 130 -15.23 -3.71 11.56
CA ILE A 130 -16.16 -3.60 10.42
C ILE A 130 -17.22 -2.51 10.58
N ASP A 131 -17.52 -2.08 11.82
CA ASP A 131 -18.39 -0.94 12.12
C ASP A 131 -17.69 0.43 12.02
N GLY A 132 -16.47 0.47 11.51
CA GLY A 132 -15.67 1.69 11.32
C GLY A 132 -15.00 2.23 12.57
N LYS A 133 -15.08 1.52 13.71
CA LYS A 133 -14.41 1.92 14.95
C LYS A 133 -12.99 1.36 15.04
N SER A 134 -12.12 2.09 15.74
CA SER A 134 -10.86 1.51 16.20
C SER A 134 -11.13 0.38 17.20
N ILE A 135 -10.23 -0.59 17.28
CA ILE A 135 -10.30 -1.65 18.31
C ILE A 135 -10.29 -1.10 19.76
N LYS A 136 -9.85 0.16 19.93
CA LYS A 136 -9.81 0.87 21.21
C LYS A 136 -11.12 1.55 21.58
N ASP A 137 -12.07 1.67 20.64
CA ASP A 137 -13.31 2.44 20.79
C ASP A 137 -14.49 1.58 21.25
N ASN A 138 -14.21 0.43 21.89
CA ASN A 138 -15.23 -0.45 22.46
C ASN A 138 -16.32 -0.85 21.44
N SER A 139 -15.91 -1.25 20.22
CA SER A 139 -16.84 -1.84 19.27
C SER A 139 -17.43 -3.13 19.85
N PRO A 140 -18.77 -3.32 19.82
CA PRO A 140 -19.40 -4.54 20.29
C PRO A 140 -19.07 -5.77 19.41
N TYR A 141 -18.48 -5.53 18.24
CA TYR A 141 -18.12 -6.55 17.26
C TYR A 141 -16.65 -6.97 17.33
N PHE A 142 -15.86 -6.33 18.21
CA PHE A 142 -14.45 -6.68 18.42
C PHE A 142 -14.30 -7.68 19.57
N ASP A 143 -13.66 -8.82 19.29
CA ASP A 143 -13.28 -9.81 20.28
C ASP A 143 -11.74 -9.98 20.28
N ALA A 144 -11.12 -9.62 21.39
CA ALA A 144 -9.66 -9.72 21.53
C ALA A 144 -9.13 -11.15 21.45
N SER A 145 -9.96 -12.17 21.73
CA SER A 145 -9.59 -13.60 21.61
C SER A 145 -9.60 -14.07 20.14
N GLN A 146 -10.25 -13.32 19.26
CA GLN A 146 -10.35 -13.54 17.82
C GLN A 146 -10.11 -12.21 17.07
N ALA A 147 -9.03 -11.53 17.41
CA ALA A 147 -8.74 -10.16 17.00
C ALA A 147 -8.63 -9.95 15.47
N TRP A 148 -8.56 -11.01 14.68
CA TRP A 148 -8.59 -10.97 13.21
C TRP A 148 -10.01 -10.90 12.63
N LYS A 149 -11.05 -11.25 13.39
CA LYS A 149 -12.43 -11.24 12.91
C LYS A 149 -13.06 -9.86 12.95
N ASN A 150 -14.05 -9.69 12.09
CA ASN A 150 -14.87 -8.48 12.03
C ASN A 150 -14.05 -7.21 11.82
N ARG A 151 -12.99 -7.28 11.02
CA ARG A 151 -12.13 -6.15 10.67
C ARG A 151 -12.50 -5.59 9.30
N ASP A 152 -11.96 -4.43 8.98
CA ASP A 152 -11.93 -3.94 7.59
C ASP A 152 -11.49 -5.09 6.66
N PRO A 153 -12.19 -5.42 5.58
CA PRO A 153 -11.90 -6.61 4.77
C PRO A 153 -10.52 -6.59 4.12
N ARG A 154 -9.88 -5.42 4.01
CA ARG A 154 -8.48 -5.32 3.57
C ARG A 154 -7.50 -5.96 4.55
N PHE A 155 -7.92 -6.18 5.79
CA PHE A 155 -7.14 -6.95 6.77
C PHE A 155 -6.81 -8.33 6.24
N ASP A 156 -7.81 -9.04 5.74
CA ASP A 156 -7.63 -10.39 5.20
C ASP A 156 -6.79 -10.39 3.91
N GLY A 157 -6.89 -9.34 3.10
CA GLY A 157 -6.03 -9.18 1.92
C GLY A 157 -4.59 -8.77 2.24
N THR A 158 -4.33 -8.38 3.49
CA THR A 158 -3.02 -7.90 3.94
C THR A 158 -2.27 -8.93 4.76
N PHE A 159 -2.96 -9.70 5.60
CA PHE A 159 -2.35 -10.60 6.56
C PHE A 159 -2.85 -12.03 6.45
N PHE A 160 -1.95 -12.97 6.62
CA PHE A 160 -2.31 -14.32 6.99
C PHE A 160 -2.65 -14.37 8.48
N THR A 161 -3.69 -15.11 8.78
CA THR A 161 -4.12 -15.38 10.16
C THR A 161 -3.98 -16.85 10.50
N ILE A 162 -4.05 -17.17 11.79
CA ILE A 162 -3.95 -18.55 12.28
C ILE A 162 -5.06 -19.48 11.76
N MET A 163 -6.07 -18.95 11.08
CA MET A 163 -7.23 -19.71 10.60
C MET A 163 -7.23 -19.85 9.06
N ASP A 164 -6.25 -19.28 8.36
CA ASP A 164 -6.25 -19.30 6.91
C ASP A 164 -5.86 -20.66 6.36
N GLU A 165 -6.69 -21.18 5.51
CA GLU A 165 -6.37 -22.27 4.61
C GLU A 165 -5.88 -21.70 3.29
N VAL A 166 -4.63 -21.94 2.99
CA VAL A 166 -4.00 -21.53 1.72
C VAL A 166 -4.09 -22.70 0.74
N VAL A 167 -4.63 -22.42 -0.45
CA VAL A 167 -4.57 -23.38 -1.54
C VAL A 167 -3.46 -22.97 -2.49
N THR A 168 -2.44 -23.80 -2.60
CA THR A 168 -1.31 -23.56 -3.50
C THR A 168 -1.74 -23.63 -4.96
N THR A 169 -0.92 -23.11 -5.89
CA THR A 169 -1.18 -23.22 -7.33
C THR A 169 -1.24 -24.66 -7.84
N THR A 170 -0.68 -25.60 -7.07
CA THR A 170 -0.79 -27.05 -7.34
C THR A 170 -2.03 -27.69 -6.71
N GLY A 171 -2.88 -26.91 -6.05
CA GLY A 171 -4.08 -27.39 -5.38
C GLY A 171 -3.84 -28.05 -4.01
N LYS A 172 -2.61 -27.99 -3.47
CA LYS A 172 -2.32 -28.46 -2.11
C LYS A 172 -2.92 -27.50 -1.11
N LYS A 173 -3.69 -28.02 -0.16
CA LYS A 173 -4.22 -27.26 0.97
C LYS A 173 -3.18 -27.24 2.09
N MET A 174 -2.92 -26.06 2.60
CA MET A 174 -2.00 -25.84 3.72
C MET A 174 -2.70 -25.02 4.79
N ASN A 175 -2.56 -25.44 6.05
CA ASN A 175 -3.05 -24.65 7.17
C ASN A 175 -1.89 -23.79 7.67
N TRP A 176 -2.03 -22.46 7.55
CA TRP A 176 -0.99 -21.52 7.95
C TRP A 176 -0.61 -21.62 9.44
N ARG A 177 -1.53 -22.05 10.27
CA ARG A 177 -1.34 -22.14 11.70
C ARG A 177 -0.28 -23.16 12.15
N ASP A 178 -0.22 -24.28 11.48
CA ASP A 178 0.47 -25.44 12.04
C ASP A 178 1.98 -25.42 11.80
N GLU A 179 2.45 -24.64 10.84
CA GLU A 179 3.83 -24.72 10.39
C GLU A 179 4.62 -23.41 10.53
N TRP A 180 4.00 -22.19 10.46
CA TRP A 180 4.76 -20.97 10.20
C TRP A 180 4.47 -19.74 11.09
N LEU A 181 3.26 -19.53 11.58
CA LEU A 181 2.94 -18.35 12.41
C LEU A 181 3.54 -18.37 13.82
N VAL A 182 4.14 -19.48 14.22
CA VAL A 182 4.69 -19.65 15.57
C VAL A 182 5.88 -18.69 15.82
N ASN A 183 6.50 -18.21 14.77
CA ASN A 183 7.73 -17.39 14.85
C ASN A 183 7.48 -15.89 14.71
N THR A 184 6.29 -15.44 14.31
CA THR A 184 6.03 -14.00 14.21
C THR A 184 5.66 -13.42 15.57
N PRO A 185 6.30 -12.32 16.01
CA PRO A 185 6.01 -11.69 17.30
C PRO A 185 4.57 -11.23 17.49
N THR A 186 3.86 -11.00 16.38
CA THR A 186 2.49 -10.49 16.37
C THR A 186 1.43 -11.59 16.18
N GLY A 187 1.82 -12.79 15.76
CA GLY A 187 0.91 -13.86 15.35
C GLY A 187 0.28 -13.64 13.97
N TYR A 188 0.78 -12.68 13.19
CA TYR A 188 0.35 -12.38 11.83
C TYR A 188 1.55 -12.36 10.88
N ASP A 189 1.32 -12.81 9.66
CA ASP A 189 2.30 -12.71 8.59
C ASP A 189 1.72 -11.90 7.43
N ILE A 190 2.57 -11.40 6.54
CA ILE A 190 2.14 -10.55 5.45
C ILE A 190 1.72 -11.41 4.26
N GLN A 191 0.47 -11.26 3.84
CA GLN A 191 -0.10 -11.91 2.67
C GLN A 191 0.02 -11.06 1.42
N LYS A 192 -0.16 -9.76 1.57
CA LYS A 192 -0.17 -8.81 0.46
C LYS A 192 1.16 -8.82 -0.29
N ARG A 193 1.09 -8.96 -1.62
CA ARG A 193 2.25 -9.16 -2.50
C ARG A 193 3.01 -10.48 -2.26
N GLY A 194 2.49 -11.35 -1.43
CA GLY A 194 2.98 -12.72 -1.30
C GLY A 194 2.63 -13.54 -2.54
N VAL A 195 3.58 -14.35 -3.01
CA VAL A 195 3.29 -15.29 -4.08
C VAL A 195 2.53 -16.49 -3.53
N TRP A 196 1.39 -16.74 -4.11
CA TRP A 196 0.60 -17.94 -3.84
C TRP A 196 1.22 -19.14 -4.55
N TYR A 197 1.77 -20.02 -3.80
CA TYR A 197 2.74 -21.03 -4.18
C TYR A 197 2.33 -22.04 -5.22
N GLY A 198 3.08 -22.08 -6.30
CA GLY A 198 3.50 -23.32 -6.89
C GLY A 198 4.78 -23.83 -6.21
N GLU A 199 5.16 -25.04 -6.44
CA GLU A 199 6.33 -25.70 -5.87
C GLU A 199 7.67 -24.99 -6.18
N GLU A 200 7.68 -23.99 -7.06
CA GLU A 200 8.84 -23.19 -7.46
C GLU A 200 8.70 -21.75 -6.94
N SER A 201 8.86 -21.61 -5.63
CA SER A 201 8.78 -20.33 -4.91
C SER A 201 9.87 -19.32 -5.27
N TRP A 202 10.78 -19.67 -6.14
CA TRP A 202 11.94 -18.85 -6.52
C TRP A 202 11.70 -17.96 -7.74
N THR A 203 10.59 -18.14 -8.45
CA THR A 203 10.25 -17.39 -9.66
C THR A 203 9.01 -16.58 -9.43
N GLN A 204 9.15 -15.42 -8.81
CA GLN A 204 8.06 -14.46 -8.73
C GLN A 204 7.80 -13.89 -10.12
N ARG A 205 6.55 -13.97 -10.55
CA ARG A 205 6.09 -13.49 -11.85
C ARG A 205 5.19 -12.28 -11.76
N VAL A 206 4.87 -11.86 -10.54
CA VAL A 206 3.96 -10.73 -10.33
C VAL A 206 4.69 -9.43 -10.57
N ASP A 207 4.10 -8.60 -11.39
CA ASP A 207 4.60 -7.27 -11.74
C ASP A 207 4.70 -6.37 -10.51
N VAL A 208 5.66 -5.46 -10.54
CA VAL A 208 5.80 -4.44 -9.49
C VAL A 208 4.92 -3.25 -9.84
N HIS A 209 3.81 -3.10 -9.13
CA HIS A 209 2.90 -1.96 -9.31
C HIS A 209 3.47 -0.73 -8.63
N LEU A 210 3.72 0.32 -9.42
CA LEU A 210 4.30 1.58 -8.96
C LEU A 210 3.25 2.68 -8.80
N MET A 211 2.14 2.62 -9.56
CA MET A 211 1.05 3.56 -9.46
C MET A 211 -0.28 2.85 -9.70
N ARG A 212 -1.22 3.02 -8.78
CA ARG A 212 -2.57 2.47 -8.87
C ARG A 212 -3.63 3.56 -8.69
N LEU A 213 -4.81 3.33 -9.22
CA LEU A 213 -5.93 4.27 -9.20
C LEU A 213 -6.31 4.76 -7.78
N PRO A 214 -6.34 3.92 -6.72
CA PRO A 214 -6.65 4.40 -5.37
C PRO A 214 -5.70 5.50 -4.90
N ARG A 215 -4.41 5.45 -5.31
CA ARG A 215 -3.44 6.49 -4.97
C ARG A 215 -3.81 7.83 -5.59
N VAL A 216 -4.23 7.83 -6.85
CA VAL A 216 -4.69 9.05 -7.52
C VAL A 216 -5.93 9.62 -6.84
N TYR A 217 -6.88 8.77 -6.44
CA TYR A 217 -8.05 9.24 -5.71
C TYR A 217 -7.68 9.90 -4.38
N LEU A 218 -6.72 9.35 -3.64
CA LEU A 218 -6.26 9.98 -2.41
C LEU A 218 -5.43 11.25 -2.66
N HIS A 219 -4.70 11.34 -3.78
CA HIS A 219 -4.05 12.60 -4.21
C HIS A 219 -5.08 13.70 -4.46
N ILE A 220 -6.18 13.39 -5.15
CA ILE A 220 -7.26 14.33 -5.43
C ILE A 220 -7.95 14.74 -4.12
N ALA A 221 -8.24 13.78 -3.23
CA ALA A 221 -8.83 14.06 -1.93
C ALA A 221 -7.96 15.03 -1.11
N GLU A 222 -6.66 14.77 -1.05
CA GLU A 222 -5.72 15.63 -0.33
C GLU A 222 -5.63 17.02 -0.95
N ALA A 223 -5.59 17.11 -2.27
CA ALA A 223 -5.57 18.40 -2.96
C ALA A 223 -6.83 19.23 -2.65
N TYR A 224 -8.03 18.62 -2.65
CA TYR A 224 -9.25 19.28 -2.22
C TYR A 224 -9.21 19.75 -0.76
N ALA A 225 -8.63 18.95 0.14
CA ALA A 225 -8.55 19.29 1.56
C ALA A 225 -7.54 20.41 1.86
N LEU A 226 -6.43 20.48 1.12
CA LEU A 226 -5.30 21.34 1.45
C LEU A 226 -5.12 22.58 0.59
N GLN A 227 -5.89 22.71 -0.49
CA GLN A 227 -5.89 23.93 -1.32
C GLN A 227 -6.33 25.17 -0.51
N ALA A 228 -6.12 26.36 -1.05
CA ALA A 228 -6.41 27.64 -0.37
C ALA A 228 -7.88 27.77 0.06
N ASN A 229 -8.80 27.26 -0.74
CA ASN A 229 -10.23 27.16 -0.43
C ASN A 229 -10.60 25.67 -0.39
N PRO A 230 -10.51 25.00 0.76
CA PRO A 230 -10.81 23.58 0.86
C PRO A 230 -12.23 23.22 0.46
N ASP A 231 -12.38 22.08 -0.19
CA ASP A 231 -13.68 21.48 -0.52
C ASP A 231 -13.75 20.10 0.16
N PHE A 232 -14.28 20.09 1.37
CA PHE A 232 -14.37 18.87 2.18
C PHE A 232 -15.41 17.88 1.67
N GLU A 233 -16.44 18.36 0.97
CA GLU A 233 -17.42 17.49 0.32
C GLU A 233 -16.77 16.70 -0.80
N LYS A 234 -16.01 17.37 -1.68
CA LYS A 234 -15.23 16.69 -2.73
C LYS A 234 -14.14 15.80 -2.15
N CYS A 235 -13.42 16.25 -1.12
CA CYS A 235 -12.46 15.39 -0.43
C CYS A 235 -13.13 14.10 0.03
N SER A 236 -14.29 14.19 0.70
CA SER A 236 -15.05 13.03 1.16
C SER A 236 -15.46 12.10 0.02
N GLU A 237 -15.91 12.63 -1.13
CA GLU A 237 -16.23 11.82 -2.31
C GLU A 237 -15.04 10.96 -2.78
N TYR A 238 -13.84 11.52 -2.81
CA TYR A 238 -12.66 10.79 -3.29
C TYR A 238 -12.09 9.80 -2.27
N VAL A 239 -12.13 10.12 -0.98
CA VAL A 239 -11.84 9.16 0.09
C VAL A 239 -12.81 7.99 0.02
N GLU A 240 -14.10 8.29 -0.20
CA GLU A 240 -15.17 7.30 -0.26
C GLU A 240 -15.04 6.37 -1.49
N LYS A 241 -14.48 6.81 -2.60
CA LYS A 241 -14.18 5.91 -3.75
C LYS A 241 -13.32 4.72 -3.31
N VAL A 242 -12.33 4.95 -2.45
CA VAL A 242 -11.46 3.89 -1.92
C VAL A 242 -12.16 3.08 -0.84
N ARG A 243 -12.76 3.76 0.14
CA ARG A 243 -13.41 3.12 1.29
C ARG A 243 -14.63 2.30 0.90
N SER A 244 -15.50 2.83 0.02
CA SER A 244 -16.71 2.12 -0.41
C SER A 244 -16.41 0.82 -1.15
N ARG A 245 -15.26 0.69 -1.80
CA ARG A 245 -14.84 -0.58 -2.39
C ARG A 245 -14.72 -1.66 -1.32
N ALA A 246 -14.00 -1.39 -0.23
CA ALA A 246 -13.88 -2.32 0.89
C ALA A 246 -15.25 -2.66 1.51
N ARG A 247 -16.12 -1.65 1.65
CA ARG A 247 -17.50 -1.85 2.12
C ARG A 247 -18.29 -2.75 1.18
N ARG A 248 -18.29 -2.48 -0.14
CA ARG A 248 -18.99 -3.31 -1.12
C ARG A 248 -18.49 -4.74 -1.10
N PHE A 249 -17.18 -4.93 -0.98
CA PHE A 249 -16.59 -6.26 -0.87
C PHE A 249 -17.09 -7.01 0.38
N ALA A 250 -17.13 -6.34 1.55
CA ALA A 250 -17.68 -6.94 2.77
C ALA A 250 -19.16 -7.31 2.61
N LEU A 251 -19.98 -6.44 2.03
CA LEU A 251 -21.41 -6.68 1.79
C LEU A 251 -21.67 -7.78 0.77
N ALA A 252 -20.76 -7.99 -0.17
CA ALA A 252 -20.83 -9.11 -1.11
C ALA A 252 -20.46 -10.47 -0.48
N HIS A 253 -19.81 -10.45 0.70
CA HIS A 253 -19.37 -11.64 1.43
C HIS A 253 -19.85 -11.59 2.89
N PRO A 254 -21.19 -11.49 3.13
CA PRO A 254 -21.72 -11.20 4.47
C PRO A 254 -21.39 -12.29 5.49
N ASP A 255 -21.38 -13.55 5.08
CA ASP A 255 -21.06 -14.69 5.97
C ASP A 255 -19.65 -14.59 6.58
N LYS A 256 -18.74 -13.90 5.89
CA LYS A 256 -17.35 -13.71 6.36
C LYS A 256 -17.16 -12.43 7.16
N TYR A 257 -17.79 -11.33 6.75
CA TYR A 257 -17.45 -10.00 7.26
C TYR A 257 -18.52 -9.33 8.11
N ILE A 258 -19.79 -9.76 8.01
CA ILE A 258 -20.89 -9.10 8.69
C ILE A 258 -21.29 -9.87 9.94
N PRO A 259 -20.91 -9.41 11.14
CA PRO A 259 -21.29 -10.08 12.37
C PRO A 259 -22.79 -9.94 12.62
N GLU A 260 -23.36 -10.92 13.34
CA GLU A 260 -24.76 -10.90 13.73
C GLU A 260 -25.12 -9.60 14.47
N GLY A 261 -26.20 -8.98 14.06
CA GLY A 261 -26.73 -7.75 14.64
C GLY A 261 -26.09 -6.45 14.12
N LEU A 262 -25.12 -6.52 13.22
CA LEU A 262 -24.63 -5.32 12.52
C LEU A 262 -25.59 -4.96 11.38
N ASP A 263 -26.10 -3.73 11.40
CA ASP A 263 -26.85 -3.16 10.29
C ASP A 263 -25.89 -2.89 9.11
N GLU A 264 -26.26 -3.33 7.91
CA GLU A 264 -25.46 -3.17 6.69
C GLU A 264 -25.11 -1.70 6.40
N SER A 265 -25.98 -0.75 6.77
CA SER A 265 -25.71 0.68 6.61
C SER A 265 -24.58 1.20 7.52
N LYS A 266 -24.16 0.40 8.50
CA LYS A 266 -23.08 0.72 9.44
C LYS A 266 -21.77 -0.02 9.11
N VAL A 267 -21.74 -0.77 8.04
CA VAL A 267 -20.54 -1.45 7.58
C VAL A 267 -19.57 -0.42 7.01
N LEU A 268 -18.40 -0.24 7.63
CA LEU A 268 -17.39 0.74 7.24
C LEU A 268 -18.00 2.07 6.78
N PRO A 269 -18.72 2.80 7.67
CA PRO A 269 -19.40 4.01 7.28
C PRO A 269 -18.42 5.05 6.72
N PRO A 270 -18.87 5.98 5.86
CA PRO A 270 -18.05 7.10 5.42
C PRO A 270 -17.43 7.85 6.60
N PHE A 271 -16.23 8.39 6.40
CA PHE A 271 -15.65 9.31 7.35
C PHE A 271 -16.45 10.63 7.37
N VAL A 272 -16.56 11.23 8.54
CA VAL A 272 -17.07 12.60 8.67
C VAL A 272 -15.89 13.55 8.42
N ILE A 273 -15.91 14.24 7.28
CA ILE A 273 -14.86 15.16 6.85
C ILE A 273 -15.43 16.57 6.82
N ASP A 274 -15.08 17.39 7.81
CA ASP A 274 -15.57 18.76 7.99
C ASP A 274 -14.45 19.78 8.25
N SER A 275 -13.21 19.31 8.36
CA SER A 275 -12.01 20.10 8.61
C SER A 275 -10.81 19.52 7.90
N LYS A 276 -9.71 20.27 7.84
CA LYS A 276 -8.42 19.74 7.32
C LYS A 276 -7.92 18.59 8.16
N GLU A 277 -8.10 18.65 9.45
CA GLU A 277 -7.69 17.62 10.39
C GLU A 277 -8.44 16.31 10.11
N SER A 278 -9.77 16.34 10.07
CA SER A 278 -10.59 15.15 9.78
C SER A 278 -10.34 14.60 8.37
N ALA A 279 -10.08 15.48 7.39
CA ALA A 279 -9.71 15.07 6.04
C ALA A 279 -8.38 14.31 6.03
N MET A 280 -7.35 14.84 6.70
CA MET A 280 -6.03 14.21 6.74
C MET A 280 -6.03 12.92 7.56
N GLU A 281 -6.85 12.81 8.60
CA GLU A 281 -7.06 11.57 9.35
C GLU A 281 -7.67 10.48 8.45
N ALA A 282 -8.71 10.82 7.69
CA ALA A 282 -9.35 9.90 6.75
C ALA A 282 -8.40 9.45 5.63
N ILE A 283 -7.70 10.40 5.01
CA ILE A 283 -6.69 10.13 3.96
C ILE A 283 -5.55 9.27 4.53
N ASN A 284 -5.06 9.58 5.73
CA ASN A 284 -4.03 8.81 6.41
C ASN A 284 -4.47 7.36 6.68
N TYR A 285 -5.72 7.18 7.14
CA TYR A 285 -6.26 5.84 7.35
C TYR A 285 -6.31 5.06 6.04
N GLU A 286 -6.96 5.60 5.03
CA GLU A 286 -7.13 4.91 3.74
C GLU A 286 -5.78 4.63 3.07
N SER A 287 -4.86 5.61 3.05
CA SER A 287 -3.51 5.41 2.50
C SER A 287 -2.73 4.31 3.22
N ARG A 288 -2.78 4.28 4.55
CA ARG A 288 -2.02 3.33 5.35
C ARG A 288 -2.52 1.90 5.18
N VAL A 289 -3.85 1.73 5.17
CA VAL A 289 -4.47 0.41 5.00
C VAL A 289 -4.33 -0.08 3.56
N GLU A 290 -4.50 0.83 2.58
CA GLU A 290 -4.51 0.50 1.16
C GLU A 290 -3.10 0.20 0.61
N PHE A 291 -2.06 0.93 1.03
CA PHE A 291 -0.74 0.89 0.39
C PHE A 291 0.36 0.23 1.25
N PHE A 292 -0.02 -0.54 2.26
CA PHE A 292 0.96 -1.30 3.03
C PHE A 292 1.77 -2.23 2.10
N THR A 293 3.08 -2.25 2.29
CA THR A 293 4.07 -2.97 1.46
C THR A 293 4.20 -2.49 0.01
N GLU A 294 3.52 -1.41 -0.38
CA GLU A 294 3.63 -0.87 -1.71
C GLU A 294 4.68 0.24 -1.74
N ASP A 295 5.83 -0.08 -2.32
CA ASP A 295 6.95 0.84 -2.45
C ASP A 295 7.26 1.58 -1.13
N VAL A 296 7.89 2.72 -1.16
CA VAL A 296 8.15 3.57 0.01
C VAL A 296 7.12 4.69 0.17
N ILE A 297 5.89 4.45 -0.34
CA ILE A 297 4.79 5.43 -0.35
C ILE A 297 4.57 6.05 1.03
N ARG A 298 4.44 5.21 2.05
CA ARG A 298 4.17 5.65 3.43
C ARG A 298 5.23 6.63 3.96
N TYR A 299 6.51 6.35 3.75
CA TYR A 299 7.58 7.21 4.20
C TYR A 299 7.50 8.61 3.57
N PHE A 300 7.28 8.68 2.26
CA PHE A 300 7.21 9.95 1.55
C PHE A 300 5.94 10.74 1.90
N ASP A 301 4.81 10.08 2.09
CA ASP A 301 3.59 10.73 2.53
C ASP A 301 3.75 11.34 3.93
N LEU A 302 4.23 10.58 4.90
CA LEU A 302 4.49 11.08 6.25
C LEU A 302 5.50 12.22 6.26
N LYS A 303 6.53 12.12 5.42
CA LYS A 303 7.54 13.17 5.30
C LYS A 303 6.96 14.48 4.78
N ARG A 304 6.16 14.44 3.70
CA ARG A 304 5.54 15.64 3.13
C ARG A 304 4.42 16.21 4.00
N TRP A 305 3.72 15.37 4.76
CA TRP A 305 2.72 15.79 5.76
C TRP A 305 3.37 16.37 7.02
N GLY A 306 4.65 16.09 7.26
CA GLY A 306 5.38 16.54 8.45
C GLY A 306 5.09 15.70 9.70
N THR A 307 4.49 14.53 9.56
CA THR A 307 4.10 13.63 10.65
C THR A 307 5.03 12.42 10.82
N LEU A 308 6.13 12.34 10.05
CA LEU A 308 7.02 11.19 10.06
C LEU A 308 7.59 10.88 11.45
N ALA A 309 8.04 11.91 12.18
CA ALA A 309 8.59 11.76 13.53
C ALA A 309 7.55 11.21 14.53
N GLU A 310 6.33 11.73 14.46
CA GLU A 310 5.23 11.30 15.32
C GLU A 310 4.84 9.85 15.05
N GLU A 311 4.65 9.50 13.79
CA GLU A 311 4.29 8.12 13.39
C GLU A 311 5.40 7.13 13.72
N TRP A 312 6.68 7.52 13.52
CA TRP A 312 7.81 6.69 13.88
C TRP A 312 7.83 6.35 15.37
N SER A 313 7.52 7.33 16.22
CA SER A 313 7.49 7.15 17.68
C SER A 313 6.38 6.19 18.16
N ARG A 314 5.38 5.90 17.31
CA ARG A 314 4.30 4.94 17.62
C ARG A 314 4.71 3.48 17.36
N VAL A 315 5.77 3.24 16.59
CA VAL A 315 6.17 1.90 16.11
C VAL A 315 7.23 1.28 17.05
N GLY A 316 7.06 1.39 18.37
CA GLY A 316 7.90 0.71 19.35
C GLY A 316 9.09 1.53 19.86
N ASP A 317 10.17 0.86 20.29
CA ASP A 317 11.32 1.46 21.01
C ASP A 317 12.29 2.27 20.12
N PHE A 318 11.86 2.69 18.93
CA PHE A 318 12.71 3.47 18.03
C PHE A 318 12.75 4.92 18.43
N ILE A 319 13.94 5.41 18.73
CA ILE A 319 14.17 6.83 19.03
C ILE A 319 14.26 7.58 17.71
N TRP A 320 13.41 8.62 17.57
CA TRP A 320 13.49 9.53 16.42
C TRP A 320 14.75 10.41 16.51
N GLU A 321 15.43 10.55 15.40
CA GLU A 321 16.51 11.53 15.22
C GLU A 321 16.27 12.32 13.93
N ASP A 322 16.46 13.63 13.96
CA ASP A 322 16.20 14.51 12.80
C ASP A 322 17.00 14.14 11.55
N LYS A 323 18.13 13.49 11.69
CA LYS A 323 18.89 12.96 10.55
C LYS A 323 18.08 11.97 9.70
N LEU A 324 17.10 11.28 10.30
CA LEU A 324 16.26 10.28 9.63
C LEU A 324 15.31 10.88 8.59
N TYR A 325 15.13 12.19 8.56
CA TYR A 325 14.44 12.86 7.46
C TYR A 325 15.18 12.74 6.13
N ASN A 326 16.48 12.54 6.15
CA ASN A 326 17.29 12.44 4.95
C ASN A 326 18.23 11.24 5.06
N LEU A 327 18.12 10.31 4.14
CA LEU A 327 19.06 9.20 4.07
C LEU A 327 20.49 9.72 3.86
N PRO A 328 21.52 9.08 4.46
CA PRO A 328 22.91 9.52 4.30
C PRO A 328 23.37 9.32 2.83
N TYR A 329 24.28 10.18 2.39
CA TYR A 329 25.03 9.86 1.18
C TYR A 329 25.89 8.62 1.41
N PRO A 330 25.94 7.69 0.44
CA PRO A 330 26.80 6.52 0.55
C PRO A 330 28.28 6.88 0.79
N ALA A 331 28.96 6.12 1.63
CA ALA A 331 30.37 6.37 1.94
C ALA A 331 31.26 6.35 0.69
N ALA A 332 30.92 5.53 -0.30
CA ALA A 332 31.62 5.48 -1.59
C ALA A 332 31.53 6.81 -2.34
N GLU A 333 30.36 7.46 -2.36
CA GLU A 333 30.15 8.75 -3.00
C GLU A 333 30.92 9.87 -2.31
N LEU A 334 30.90 9.88 -0.97
CA LEU A 334 31.67 10.84 -0.18
C LEU A 334 33.18 10.69 -0.42
N SER A 335 33.65 9.46 -0.57
CA SER A 335 35.07 9.17 -0.86
C SER A 335 35.47 9.56 -2.28
N ALA A 336 34.58 9.37 -3.25
CA ALA A 336 34.83 9.67 -4.66
C ALA A 336 34.75 11.18 -4.99
N ASN A 337 33.97 11.94 -4.23
CA ASN A 337 33.74 13.36 -4.48
C ASN A 337 34.13 14.22 -3.26
N PRO A 338 35.34 14.80 -3.24
CA PRO A 338 35.82 15.61 -2.09
C PRO A 338 35.00 16.89 -1.85
N ASN A 339 34.19 17.31 -2.81
CA ASN A 339 33.29 18.45 -2.65
C ASN A 339 31.93 18.08 -2.05
N LEU A 340 31.62 16.80 -1.96
CA LEU A 340 30.37 16.31 -1.36
C LEU A 340 30.55 16.21 0.16
N LYS A 341 29.63 16.82 0.89
CA LYS A 341 29.53 16.68 2.34
C LYS A 341 28.26 15.94 2.69
N GLN A 342 28.29 15.24 3.82
CA GLN A 342 27.09 14.55 4.30
C GLN A 342 25.92 15.54 4.45
N ASN A 343 24.72 15.09 4.13
CA ASN A 343 23.51 15.91 4.11
C ASN A 343 23.01 16.29 5.52
N HIS A 344 23.45 15.59 6.55
CA HIS A 344 23.13 15.89 7.94
C HIS A 344 24.30 15.53 8.86
N ILE A 345 24.60 16.41 9.80
CA ILE A 345 25.74 16.23 10.74
C ILE A 345 25.62 14.96 11.58
N GLY A 346 24.41 14.50 11.87
CA GLY A 346 24.14 13.28 12.63
C GLY A 346 24.58 11.97 11.95
N TRP A 347 24.92 12.01 10.66
CA TRP A 347 25.45 10.85 9.94
C TRP A 347 26.98 10.72 10.02
N GLY A 348 27.66 11.66 10.65
CA GLY A 348 29.12 11.74 10.64
C GLY A 348 29.68 12.28 9.31
N ASN A 349 30.99 12.44 9.25
CA ASN A 349 31.72 12.83 8.03
C ASN A 349 32.34 11.60 7.38
#